data_d769a01d244561c3314fe6d4015bb68a
#
_entry.id   d769a01d244561c3314fe6d4015bb68a
#
_cell.length_a   1.000
_cell.length_b   1.000
_cell.length_c   1.000
_cell.angle_alpha   90.00
_cell.angle_beta   90.00
_cell.angle_gamma   90.00
#
_symmetry.space_group_name_H-M   'P 1'
#
loop_
_entity.id
_entity.type
_entity.pdbx_description
1 polymer ?
#
loop_
_entity_poly.entity_id
_entity_poly.type
_entity_poly.pdbx_seq_one_letter_code
_entity_poly.pdbx_strand_id
1 'polypeptide(L)'
;MSMRILQSPQLFLSLALIVCCVSAKGQSAKVSIENHDSLTVYYPHYTKIDLVTEQMPLKSENTVVFVCAASFTGELLDTFKHSNIAGHHVSSGSFYSGYKCGPYNGVFTWSKKSGWHFFNYSHKNSEAPLRSIAQEGGMGFCQSLLFHNGKRFKGCMKPESVNRYRALCEIAGKLCVVDCARSLPFSHFMDGLEKLGVKNAVYCDMGRGWNYSWYRRDDGTVKELFTTPGKYTTNWITFYDEG
;
A
#
# COMPACT_ATOMS: atom_id res chain seq x y z
N MET A 1 -48.95 76.93 26.40
CA MET A 1 -48.99 76.46 25.00
C MET A 1 -47.86 75.44 24.90
N SER A 2 -48.20 74.12 25.07
CA SER A 2 -47.21 73.02 25.19
C SER A 2 -47.41 72.11 24.02
N MET A 3 -46.35 71.96 23.18
CA MET A 3 -46.34 71.17 21.94
C MET A 3 -45.79 69.79 22.29
N ARG A 4 -46.63 68.76 22.20
CA ARG A 4 -46.23 67.37 22.36
C ARG A 4 -45.69 66.80 21.00
N ILE A 5 -44.45 66.36 21.04
CA ILE A 5 -43.82 65.67 19.91
C ILE A 5 -44.15 64.16 20.04
N LEU A 6 -44.83 63.61 19.03
CA LEU A 6 -45.14 62.21 18.88
C LEU A 6 -43.87 61.49 18.32
N GLN A 7 -43.34 60.59 19.11
CA GLN A 7 -42.29 59.66 18.63
C GLN A 7 -42.94 58.40 18.02
N SER A 8 -42.62 58.13 16.77
CA SER A 8 -42.99 56.89 16.07
C SER A 8 -42.02 55.78 16.41
N PRO A 9 -42.47 54.53 16.66
CA PRO A 9 -41.59 53.43 16.86
C PRO A 9 -41.11 52.90 15.50
N GLN A 10 -39.79 52.94 15.30
CA GLN A 10 -39.14 52.19 14.17
C GLN A 10 -39.13 50.73 14.45
N LEU A 11 -39.79 49.98 13.60
CA LEU A 11 -39.79 48.50 13.58
C LEU A 11 -38.48 48.03 12.95
N PHE A 12 -37.53 47.52 13.77
CA PHE A 12 -36.34 46.84 13.27
C PHE A 12 -36.70 45.39 12.86
N LEU A 13 -36.81 45.18 11.56
CA LEU A 13 -36.96 43.87 10.97
C LEU A 13 -35.57 43.21 10.91
N SER A 14 -35.23 42.37 11.89
CA SER A 14 -34.00 41.57 11.89
C SER A 14 -34.17 40.38 10.94
N LEU A 15 -33.59 40.49 9.75
CA LEU A 15 -33.51 39.40 8.80
C LEU A 15 -32.42 38.42 9.26
N ALA A 16 -32.81 37.35 9.94
CA ALA A 16 -31.91 36.27 10.30
C ALA A 16 -31.56 35.46 9.03
N LEU A 17 -30.34 35.68 8.50
CA LEU A 17 -29.77 34.89 7.41
C LEU A 17 -29.37 33.53 7.98
N ILE A 18 -30.21 32.51 7.80
CA ILE A 18 -29.84 31.12 8.10
C ILE A 18 -28.87 30.67 7.00
N VAL A 19 -27.57 30.76 7.27
CA VAL A 19 -26.54 30.12 6.45
C VAL A 19 -26.59 28.63 6.72
N CYS A 20 -27.30 27.89 5.87
CA CYS A 20 -27.17 26.45 5.81
C CYS A 20 -25.76 26.09 5.34
N CYS A 21 -24.84 25.87 6.28
CA CYS A 21 -23.58 25.19 5.99
C CYS A 21 -23.89 23.78 5.56
N VAL A 22 -24.09 23.58 4.27
CA VAL A 22 -24.03 22.24 3.67
C VAL A 22 -22.56 21.81 3.80
N SER A 23 -22.25 21.05 4.85
CA SER A 23 -20.97 20.35 4.96
C SER A 23 -20.93 19.35 3.79
N ALA A 24 -20.33 19.75 2.67
CA ALA A 24 -19.91 18.80 1.66
C ALA A 24 -18.98 17.82 2.40
N LYS A 25 -19.43 16.59 2.65
CA LYS A 25 -18.55 15.50 3.04
C LYS A 25 -17.57 15.37 1.89
N GLY A 26 -16.40 15.99 2.03
CA GLY A 26 -15.31 15.82 1.08
C GLY A 26 -15.04 14.33 1.00
N GLN A 27 -15.19 13.77 -0.19
CA GLN A 27 -14.85 12.38 -0.46
C GLN A 27 -13.37 12.25 -0.09
N SER A 28 -13.04 11.39 0.87
CA SER A 28 -11.64 11.17 1.26
C SER A 28 -10.86 10.65 0.05
N ALA A 29 -9.66 11.18 -0.17
CA ALA A 29 -8.82 10.75 -1.27
C ALA A 29 -8.63 9.23 -1.24
N LYS A 30 -8.76 8.55 -2.38
CA LYS A 30 -8.56 7.09 -2.48
C LYS A 30 -7.11 6.68 -2.21
N VAL A 31 -6.17 7.54 -2.62
CA VAL A 31 -4.74 7.38 -2.34
C VAL A 31 -4.15 8.75 -2.10
N SER A 32 -3.64 8.99 -0.89
CA SER A 32 -2.87 10.20 -0.59
C SER A 32 -1.43 10.01 -1.06
N ILE A 33 -0.84 11.03 -1.68
CA ILE A 33 0.48 10.94 -2.31
C ILE A 33 1.38 12.04 -1.78
N GLU A 34 2.57 11.66 -1.33
CA GLU A 34 3.63 12.58 -0.90
C GLU A 34 4.87 12.38 -1.75
N ASN A 35 5.49 13.48 -2.21
CA ASN A 35 6.72 13.43 -2.99
C ASN A 35 7.90 13.94 -2.16
N HIS A 36 8.96 13.16 -2.09
CA HIS A 36 10.17 13.43 -1.31
C HIS A 36 11.41 13.17 -2.18
N ASP A 37 12.05 14.21 -2.69
CA ASP A 37 13.25 14.13 -3.57
C ASP A 37 13.06 13.11 -4.72
N SER A 38 13.66 11.91 -4.55
CA SER A 38 13.61 10.81 -5.52
C SER A 38 12.61 9.73 -5.18
N LEU A 39 11.84 9.89 -4.10
CA LEU A 39 10.84 8.92 -3.62
C LEU A 39 9.43 9.51 -3.68
N THR A 40 8.47 8.63 -3.91
CA THR A 40 7.04 8.94 -3.79
C THR A 40 6.43 7.95 -2.81
N VAL A 41 5.68 8.48 -1.85
CA VAL A 41 4.96 7.69 -0.84
C VAL A 41 3.48 7.69 -1.20
N TYR A 42 2.90 6.51 -1.31
CA TYR A 42 1.49 6.28 -1.56
C TYR A 42 0.84 5.73 -0.29
N TYR A 43 -0.18 6.41 0.21
CA TYR A 43 -1.01 5.96 1.33
C TYR A 43 -2.38 5.56 0.78
N PRO A 44 -2.61 4.29 0.43
CA PRO A 44 -3.94 3.83 0.03
C PRO A 44 -4.92 3.97 1.19
N HIS A 45 -6.11 4.47 0.95
CA HIS A 45 -7.23 4.37 1.87
C HIS A 45 -7.91 3.02 1.61
N TYR A 46 -7.98 2.18 2.62
CA TYR A 46 -8.45 0.81 2.43
C TYR A 46 -9.24 0.28 3.62
N THR A 47 -10.16 -0.60 3.34
CA THR A 47 -10.91 -1.40 4.32
C THR A 47 -10.45 -2.86 4.30
N LYS A 48 -9.77 -3.28 3.21
CA LYS A 48 -9.25 -4.64 3.02
C LYS A 48 -7.95 -4.63 2.22
N ILE A 49 -7.06 -5.57 2.57
CA ILE A 49 -5.88 -5.92 1.77
C ILE A 49 -5.95 -7.40 1.44
N ASP A 50 -5.57 -7.76 0.21
CA ASP A 50 -5.41 -9.16 -0.17
C ASP A 50 -4.16 -9.37 -1.03
N LEU A 51 -3.67 -10.61 -1.06
CA LEU A 51 -2.66 -11.07 -1.99
C LEU A 51 -3.37 -11.80 -3.14
N VAL A 52 -3.54 -11.10 -4.26
CA VAL A 52 -4.16 -11.66 -5.46
C VAL A 52 -3.12 -12.46 -6.23
N THR A 53 -3.42 -13.71 -6.59
CA THR A 53 -2.43 -14.67 -7.13
C THR A 53 -2.85 -15.37 -8.42
N GLU A 54 -4.14 -15.53 -8.66
CA GLU A 54 -4.64 -16.35 -9.77
C GLU A 54 -4.95 -15.56 -11.04
N GLN A 55 -5.08 -14.25 -10.90
CA GLN A 55 -5.37 -13.34 -11.99
C GLN A 55 -4.84 -11.95 -11.71
N MET A 56 -4.62 -11.17 -12.75
CA MET A 56 -4.30 -9.75 -12.57
C MET A 56 -5.50 -9.00 -11.94
N PRO A 57 -5.26 -8.13 -10.94
CA PRO A 57 -6.31 -7.26 -10.42
C PRO A 57 -6.89 -6.37 -11.53
N LEU A 58 -8.22 -6.36 -11.66
CA LEU A 58 -8.91 -5.69 -12.75
C LEU A 58 -9.04 -4.19 -12.48
N LYS A 59 -8.65 -3.37 -13.46
CA LYS A 59 -8.84 -1.91 -13.41
C LYS A 59 -10.32 -1.51 -13.45
N SER A 60 -11.21 -2.38 -13.92
CA SER A 60 -12.66 -2.18 -13.91
C SER A 60 -13.31 -2.41 -12.54
N GLU A 61 -12.62 -3.02 -11.59
CA GLU A 61 -13.11 -3.24 -10.23
C GLU A 61 -12.96 -1.96 -9.40
N ASN A 62 -14.05 -1.24 -9.21
CA ASN A 62 -14.03 0.11 -8.61
C ASN A 62 -13.62 0.14 -7.13
N THR A 63 -13.74 -0.96 -6.42
CA THR A 63 -13.29 -1.11 -5.03
C THR A 63 -11.78 -1.20 -4.90
N VAL A 64 -11.06 -1.58 -5.96
CA VAL A 64 -9.59 -1.61 -5.95
C VAL A 64 -9.03 -0.21 -6.05
N VAL A 65 -8.25 0.21 -5.05
CA VAL A 65 -7.66 1.55 -4.97
C VAL A 65 -6.17 1.59 -5.28
N PHE A 66 -5.43 0.54 -4.93
CA PHE A 66 -3.99 0.46 -5.21
C PHE A 66 -3.56 -0.99 -5.43
N VAL A 67 -2.67 -1.20 -6.39
CA VAL A 67 -2.10 -2.52 -6.74
C VAL A 67 -0.61 -2.40 -6.98
N CYS A 68 0.17 -3.30 -6.43
CA CYS A 68 1.56 -3.50 -6.86
C CYS A 68 1.98 -4.97 -6.70
N ALA A 69 3.00 -5.38 -7.46
CA ALA A 69 3.61 -6.69 -7.29
C ALA A 69 4.17 -6.84 -5.86
N ALA A 70 4.06 -8.03 -5.28
CA ALA A 70 4.46 -8.31 -3.91
C ALA A 70 5.72 -9.18 -3.84
N SER A 71 5.57 -10.51 -3.77
CA SER A 71 6.68 -11.47 -3.72
C SER A 71 7.35 -11.65 -5.07
N PHE A 72 8.61 -12.10 -5.05
CA PHE A 72 9.29 -12.52 -6.28
C PHE A 72 8.60 -13.72 -6.91
N THR A 73 8.72 -13.81 -8.23
CA THR A 73 8.36 -15.01 -8.98
C THR A 73 9.53 -15.98 -8.92
N GLY A 74 9.29 -17.22 -8.48
CA GLY A 74 10.32 -18.24 -8.35
C GLY A 74 10.67 -18.90 -9.67
N GLU A 75 9.66 -19.20 -10.49
CA GLU A 75 9.80 -19.78 -11.84
C GLU A 75 8.97 -18.96 -12.83
N LEU A 76 9.47 -18.89 -14.07
CA LEU A 76 8.77 -18.29 -15.18
C LEU A 76 7.89 -19.35 -15.85
N LEU A 77 6.68 -19.49 -15.37
CA LEU A 77 5.68 -20.37 -16.00
C LEU A 77 4.59 -19.51 -16.63
N ASP A 78 4.05 -20.00 -17.74
CA ASP A 78 2.99 -19.28 -18.50
C ASP A 78 1.64 -19.24 -17.77
N THR A 79 1.57 -19.80 -16.54
CA THR A 79 0.33 -19.89 -15.76
C THR A 79 0.50 -19.35 -14.36
N PHE A 80 -0.56 -18.68 -13.86
CA PHE A 80 -0.65 -18.25 -12.46
C PHE A 80 -0.81 -19.46 -11.56
N LYS A 81 0.24 -19.82 -10.83
CA LYS A 81 0.24 -20.90 -9.85
C LYS A 81 0.88 -20.45 -8.56
N HIS A 82 0.35 -20.88 -7.44
CA HIS A 82 0.92 -20.59 -6.13
C HIS A 82 2.38 -21.08 -6.01
N SER A 83 2.71 -22.20 -6.64
CA SER A 83 4.08 -22.73 -6.69
C SER A 83 5.10 -21.81 -7.38
N ASN A 84 4.65 -20.86 -8.18
CA ASN A 84 5.52 -19.88 -8.85
C ASN A 84 5.90 -18.71 -7.96
N ILE A 85 5.17 -18.50 -6.85
CA ILE A 85 5.41 -17.38 -5.92
C ILE A 85 6.55 -17.78 -4.99
N ALA A 86 7.52 -16.91 -4.87
CA ALA A 86 8.67 -17.15 -4.00
C ALA A 86 8.29 -16.99 -2.53
N GLY A 87 8.54 -18.06 -1.76
CA GLY A 87 8.22 -18.13 -0.33
C GLY A 87 6.76 -18.52 -0.05
N HIS A 88 6.53 -18.95 1.18
CA HIS A 88 5.19 -19.25 1.66
C HIS A 88 4.34 -18.00 1.64
N HIS A 89 3.03 -18.15 1.40
CA HIS A 89 2.11 -17.03 1.35
C HIS A 89 0.69 -17.45 1.71
N VAL A 90 -0.14 -16.44 1.95
CA VAL A 90 -1.58 -16.59 2.21
C VAL A 90 -2.31 -15.67 1.24
N SER A 91 -3.23 -16.24 0.49
CA SER A 91 -4.12 -15.55 -0.43
C SER A 91 -5.55 -15.93 -0.08
N SER A 92 -6.42 -14.92 0.08
CA SER A 92 -7.84 -15.12 0.43
C SER A 92 -8.06 -16.10 1.59
N GLY A 93 -7.26 -15.97 2.65
CA GLY A 93 -7.34 -16.81 3.86
C GLY A 93 -6.76 -18.22 3.71
N SER A 94 -6.23 -18.61 2.56
CA SER A 94 -5.66 -19.94 2.33
C SER A 94 -4.14 -19.89 2.31
N PHE A 95 -3.50 -20.79 3.09
CA PHE A 95 -2.04 -20.93 3.13
C PHE A 95 -1.53 -21.78 1.97
N TYR A 96 -0.47 -21.31 1.33
CA TYR A 96 0.20 -22.00 0.23
C TYR A 96 1.71 -22.09 0.46
N SER A 97 2.28 -23.23 0.12
CA SER A 97 3.73 -23.41 0.03
C SER A 97 4.20 -22.87 -1.32
N GLY A 98 4.95 -21.78 -1.29
CA GLY A 98 5.52 -21.20 -2.49
C GLY A 98 6.86 -21.78 -2.88
N TYR A 99 7.41 -21.27 -4.00
CA TYR A 99 8.72 -21.67 -4.51
C TYR A 99 9.84 -21.35 -3.50
N LYS A 100 10.70 -22.32 -3.29
CA LYS A 100 11.81 -22.19 -2.35
C LYS A 100 12.99 -21.51 -3.03
N CYS A 101 13.07 -20.19 -2.99
CA CYS A 101 14.23 -19.47 -3.47
C CYS A 101 14.68 -18.41 -2.46
N GLY A 102 16.00 -18.24 -2.34
CA GLY A 102 16.64 -17.18 -1.57
C GLY A 102 16.38 -17.17 -0.04
N PRO A 103 17.16 -16.40 0.68
CA PRO A 103 16.85 -16.07 2.07
C PRO A 103 15.88 -14.88 2.09
N TYR A 104 14.57 -15.13 2.18
CA TYR A 104 13.60 -14.10 2.54
C TYR A 104 13.54 -14.01 4.06
N ASN A 105 13.84 -12.82 4.58
CA ASN A 105 13.89 -12.59 6.02
C ASN A 105 12.70 -11.77 6.51
N GLY A 106 11.84 -11.33 5.61
CA GLY A 106 10.65 -10.56 5.92
C GLY A 106 9.37 -11.34 5.67
N VAL A 107 8.41 -11.20 6.57
CA VAL A 107 7.04 -11.63 6.37
C VAL A 107 6.13 -10.45 6.64
N PHE A 108 5.24 -10.17 5.71
CA PHE A 108 4.14 -9.23 5.92
C PHE A 108 2.84 -10.02 6.04
N THR A 109 1.97 -9.62 6.96
CA THR A 109 0.63 -10.18 7.10
C THR A 109 -0.38 -9.09 7.35
N TRP A 110 -1.62 -9.33 6.94
CA TRP A 110 -2.76 -8.49 7.26
C TRP A 110 -4.03 -9.31 7.44
N SER A 111 -4.86 -8.93 8.43
CA SER A 111 -6.26 -9.36 8.52
C SER A 111 -7.12 -8.20 9.03
N LYS A 112 -8.43 -8.28 8.79
CA LYS A 112 -9.38 -7.31 9.35
C LYS A 112 -9.39 -7.33 10.88
N LYS A 113 -9.07 -8.48 11.49
CA LYS A 113 -9.09 -8.69 12.94
C LYS A 113 -7.84 -8.11 13.62
N SER A 114 -6.65 -8.42 13.10
CA SER A 114 -5.38 -8.07 13.77
C SER A 114 -4.64 -6.90 13.12
N GLY A 115 -5.12 -6.37 12.00
CA GLY A 115 -4.40 -5.36 11.23
C GLY A 115 -3.19 -5.93 10.50
N TRP A 116 -2.19 -5.10 10.25
CA TRP A 116 -0.98 -5.50 9.55
C TRP A 116 0.21 -5.66 10.50
N HIS A 117 1.11 -6.61 10.14
CA HIS A 117 2.32 -6.90 10.90
C HIS A 117 3.49 -7.17 9.97
N PHE A 118 4.68 -6.76 10.42
CA PHE A 118 5.96 -7.08 9.78
C PHE A 118 6.76 -7.96 10.74
N PHE A 119 7.29 -9.07 10.22
CA PHE A 119 8.08 -10.00 11.00
C PHE A 119 9.47 -10.17 10.39
N ASN A 120 10.46 -10.33 11.26
CA ASN A 120 11.79 -10.77 10.91
C ASN A 120 11.89 -12.27 11.17
N TYR A 121 11.62 -13.06 10.17
CA TYR A 121 11.72 -14.51 10.24
C TYR A 121 12.70 -15.04 9.22
N SER A 122 13.56 -15.97 9.64
CA SER A 122 14.28 -16.80 8.68
C SER A 122 13.28 -17.65 7.88
N HIS A 123 13.63 -17.98 6.66
CA HIS A 123 12.79 -18.80 5.76
C HIS A 123 12.18 -20.04 6.43
N LYS A 124 12.92 -20.69 7.36
CA LYS A 124 12.45 -21.88 8.07
C LYS A 124 11.29 -21.64 9.05
N ASN A 125 11.11 -20.40 9.51
CA ASN A 125 10.12 -20.05 10.56
C ASN A 125 8.98 -19.16 10.03
N SER A 126 8.94 -18.88 8.73
CA SER A 126 7.93 -18.00 8.12
C SER A 126 6.52 -18.61 8.11
N GLU A 127 6.40 -19.92 8.27
CA GLU A 127 5.08 -20.58 8.25
C GLU A 127 4.18 -20.18 9.42
N ALA A 128 4.72 -20.06 10.63
CA ALA A 128 3.91 -19.83 11.80
C ALA A 128 3.02 -18.57 11.72
N PRO A 129 3.56 -17.35 11.40
CA PRO A 129 2.74 -16.17 11.25
C PRO A 129 1.78 -16.25 10.06
N LEU A 130 2.19 -16.93 8.96
CA LEU A 130 1.32 -17.10 7.80
C LEU A 130 0.17 -18.07 8.07
N ARG A 131 0.40 -19.16 8.78
CA ARG A 131 -0.69 -20.06 9.19
C ARG A 131 -1.64 -19.41 10.17
N SER A 132 -1.13 -18.59 11.09
CA SER A 132 -1.96 -17.83 12.02
C SER A 132 -2.86 -16.84 11.29
N ILE A 133 -2.32 -16.07 10.35
CA ILE A 133 -3.12 -15.09 9.62
C ILE A 133 -4.14 -15.74 8.67
N ALA A 134 -3.84 -16.93 8.13
CA ALA A 134 -4.79 -17.73 7.35
C ALA A 134 -6.02 -18.11 8.17
N GLN A 135 -5.84 -18.51 9.45
CA GLN A 135 -6.95 -18.81 10.36
C GLN A 135 -7.86 -17.61 10.65
N GLU A 136 -7.33 -16.38 10.47
CA GLU A 136 -8.10 -15.13 10.56
C GLU A 136 -8.77 -14.72 9.24
N GLY A 137 -8.64 -15.51 8.19
CA GLY A 137 -9.11 -15.15 6.85
C GLY A 137 -8.31 -14.02 6.20
N GLY A 138 -7.08 -13.79 6.66
CA GLY A 138 -6.22 -12.72 6.19
C GLY A 138 -5.35 -13.08 5.00
N MET A 139 -4.32 -12.28 4.78
CA MET A 139 -3.32 -12.45 3.72
C MET A 139 -1.90 -12.27 4.26
N GLY A 140 -0.91 -12.78 3.54
CA GLY A 140 0.48 -12.55 3.89
C GLY A 140 1.44 -13.14 2.87
N PHE A 141 2.67 -12.64 2.87
CA PHE A 141 3.72 -13.11 1.95
C PHE A 141 5.12 -12.93 2.53
N CYS A 142 6.05 -13.67 1.97
CA CYS A 142 7.47 -13.56 2.29
C CYS A 142 8.17 -12.66 1.28
N GLN A 143 9.09 -11.80 1.77
CA GLN A 143 9.92 -10.95 0.92
C GLN A 143 11.19 -10.51 1.67
N SER A 144 12.14 -9.89 0.98
CA SER A 144 13.33 -9.31 1.59
C SER A 144 12.94 -8.21 2.58
N LEU A 145 13.39 -8.36 3.82
CA LEU A 145 13.22 -7.36 4.86
C LEU A 145 14.22 -6.21 4.64
N LEU A 146 13.73 -4.97 4.59
CA LEU A 146 14.55 -3.77 4.42
C LEU A 146 14.76 -3.04 5.74
N PHE A 147 13.70 -2.88 6.52
CA PHE A 147 13.70 -2.26 7.85
C PHE A 147 12.91 -3.09 8.84
N HIS A 148 13.39 -3.14 10.07
CA HIS A 148 12.65 -3.74 11.18
C HIS A 148 12.90 -2.95 12.47
N ASN A 149 11.82 -2.46 13.10
CA ASN A 149 11.87 -1.63 14.30
C ASN A 149 12.79 -0.41 14.15
N GLY A 150 12.74 0.28 13.00
CA GLY A 150 13.52 1.47 12.70
C GLY A 150 14.99 1.20 12.36
N LYS A 151 15.38 -0.06 12.20
CA LYS A 151 16.77 -0.44 11.85
C LYS A 151 16.83 -1.06 10.46
N ARG A 152 17.84 -0.64 9.67
CA ARG A 152 18.12 -1.27 8.38
C ARG A 152 18.47 -2.74 8.57
N PHE A 153 17.89 -3.58 7.72
CA PHE A 153 18.26 -4.98 7.65
C PHE A 153 19.47 -5.14 6.72
N LYS A 154 20.53 -5.77 7.20
CA LYS A 154 21.78 -5.95 6.45
C LYS A 154 21.69 -7.16 5.51
N GLY A 155 22.20 -7.03 4.29
CA GLY A 155 22.40 -8.15 3.37
C GLY A 155 21.15 -8.59 2.57
N CYS A 156 20.12 -7.74 2.51
CA CYS A 156 18.91 -8.06 1.77
C CYS A 156 19.08 -8.01 0.24
N MET A 157 19.92 -7.12 -0.29
CA MET A 157 20.18 -6.93 -1.72
C MET A 157 21.59 -6.41 -1.96
N LYS A 158 22.00 -6.33 -3.23
CA LYS A 158 23.32 -5.74 -3.63
C LYS A 158 23.21 -4.21 -3.57
N PRO A 159 23.95 -3.54 -2.69
CA PRO A 159 23.84 -2.09 -2.49
C PRO A 159 24.19 -1.24 -3.73
N GLU A 160 25.04 -1.78 -4.60
CA GLU A 160 25.54 -1.09 -5.81
C GLU A 160 24.60 -1.20 -7.01
N SER A 161 23.51 -1.99 -6.89
CA SER A 161 22.52 -2.10 -7.96
C SER A 161 21.83 -0.76 -8.21
N VAL A 162 21.76 -0.36 -9.48
CA VAL A 162 21.03 0.84 -9.91
C VAL A 162 19.74 0.40 -10.61
N ASN A 163 18.63 0.56 -9.92
CA ASN A 163 17.32 0.14 -10.40
C ASN A 163 16.21 1.05 -9.85
N ARG A 164 14.98 0.79 -10.26
CA ARG A 164 13.81 1.27 -9.54
C ARG A 164 13.51 0.29 -8.41
N TYR A 165 13.19 0.85 -7.25
CA TYR A 165 12.89 0.09 -6.04
C TYR A 165 11.52 0.47 -5.51
N ARG A 166 10.87 -0.47 -4.85
CA ARG A 166 9.60 -0.29 -4.15
C ARG A 166 9.62 -1.06 -2.85
N ALA A 167 8.97 -0.51 -1.84
CA ALA A 167 8.79 -1.17 -0.57
C ALA A 167 7.38 -0.93 -0.03
N LEU A 168 6.83 -1.96 0.62
CA LEU A 168 5.69 -1.83 1.52
C LEU A 168 6.24 -1.43 2.87
N CYS A 169 5.79 -0.30 3.42
CA CYS A 169 6.40 0.36 4.57
C CYS A 169 5.40 0.71 5.66
N GLU A 170 5.91 0.78 6.90
CA GLU A 170 5.28 1.49 8.00
C GLU A 170 6.01 2.82 8.22
N ILE A 171 5.28 3.94 8.11
CA ILE A 171 5.75 5.30 8.43
C ILE A 171 4.76 5.94 9.37
N ALA A 172 5.22 6.42 10.53
CA ALA A 172 4.38 7.08 11.55
C ALA A 172 3.09 6.30 11.89
N GLY A 173 3.18 4.97 11.97
CA GLY A 173 2.05 4.09 12.28
C GLY A 173 1.05 3.91 11.14
N LYS A 174 1.37 4.34 9.93
CA LYS A 174 0.54 4.15 8.73
C LYS A 174 1.22 3.17 7.78
N LEU A 175 0.43 2.30 7.16
CA LEU A 175 0.88 1.44 6.07
C LEU A 175 0.89 2.24 4.77
N CYS A 176 1.99 2.16 4.01
CA CYS A 176 2.17 2.86 2.76
C CYS A 176 3.06 2.08 1.79
N VAL A 177 3.06 2.49 0.54
CA VAL A 177 3.99 2.00 -0.48
C VAL A 177 4.93 3.13 -0.87
N VAL A 178 6.23 2.88 -0.81
CA VAL A 178 7.27 3.85 -1.21
C VAL A 178 7.89 3.39 -2.52
N ASP A 179 7.94 4.29 -3.50
CA ASP A 179 8.41 4.03 -4.86
C ASP A 179 9.53 5.00 -5.26
N CYS A 180 10.49 4.54 -6.04
CA CYS A 180 11.46 5.42 -6.65
C CYS A 180 10.87 6.12 -7.88
N ALA A 181 10.95 7.43 -7.95
CA ALA A 181 10.56 8.20 -9.14
C ALA A 181 11.44 7.88 -10.36
N ARG A 182 12.70 7.50 -10.13
CA ARG A 182 13.70 7.14 -11.14
C ARG A 182 14.62 6.03 -10.65
N SER A 183 15.39 5.41 -11.53
CA SER A 183 16.44 4.48 -11.14
C SER A 183 17.52 5.17 -10.31
N LEU A 184 17.93 4.52 -9.22
CA LEU A 184 18.96 5.03 -8.29
C LEU A 184 19.71 3.85 -7.64
N PRO A 185 20.90 4.06 -7.03
CA PRO A 185 21.58 3.04 -6.27
C PRO A 185 20.71 2.53 -5.11
N PHE A 186 20.81 1.25 -4.80
CA PHE A 186 20.04 0.67 -3.69
C PHE A 186 20.34 1.35 -2.35
N SER A 187 21.60 1.71 -2.10
CA SER A 187 21.99 2.47 -0.91
C SER A 187 21.22 3.79 -0.79
N HIS A 188 21.05 4.53 -1.88
CA HIS A 188 20.29 5.79 -1.89
C HIS A 188 18.78 5.57 -1.62
N PHE A 189 18.22 4.46 -2.11
CA PHE A 189 16.86 4.10 -1.76
C PHE A 189 16.71 3.85 -0.25
N MET A 190 17.65 3.08 0.32
CA MET A 190 17.66 2.79 1.77
C MET A 190 17.88 4.06 2.61
N ASP A 191 18.73 5.00 2.16
CA ASP A 191 18.93 6.30 2.80
C ASP A 191 17.66 7.14 2.78
N GLY A 192 16.92 7.09 1.65
CA GLY A 192 15.63 7.76 1.51
C GLY A 192 14.59 7.19 2.46
N LEU A 193 14.47 5.87 2.57
CA LEU A 193 13.56 5.22 3.52
C LEU A 193 13.88 5.59 4.97
N GLU A 194 15.16 5.67 5.32
CA GLU A 194 15.57 6.09 6.66
C GLU A 194 15.21 7.54 6.96
N LYS A 195 15.44 8.46 6.01
CA LYS A 195 15.04 9.87 6.11
C LYS A 195 13.54 10.06 6.26
N LEU A 196 12.73 9.19 5.65
CA LEU A 196 11.27 9.15 5.80
C LEU A 196 10.82 8.60 7.17
N GLY A 197 11.74 8.12 8.01
CA GLY A 197 11.41 7.55 9.30
C GLY A 197 10.71 6.19 9.21
N VAL A 198 11.04 5.39 8.19
CA VAL A 198 10.48 4.04 8.02
C VAL A 198 10.80 3.19 9.24
N LYS A 199 9.77 2.64 9.89
CA LYS A 199 9.90 1.74 11.02
C LYS A 199 10.05 0.30 10.58
N ASN A 200 9.19 -0.16 9.67
CA ASN A 200 9.24 -1.50 9.10
C ASN A 200 9.08 -1.41 7.58
N ALA A 201 9.77 -2.27 6.84
CA ALA A 201 9.62 -2.36 5.40
C ALA A 201 10.00 -3.73 4.86
N VAL A 202 9.23 -4.20 3.90
CA VAL A 202 9.59 -5.32 3.02
C VAL A 202 9.68 -4.82 1.57
N TYR A 203 10.57 -5.41 0.81
CA TYR A 203 10.70 -5.12 -0.63
C TYR A 203 9.45 -5.55 -1.39
N CYS A 204 9.17 -4.93 -2.52
CA CYS A 204 8.17 -5.36 -3.49
C CYS A 204 8.85 -5.63 -4.82
N ASP A 205 8.41 -6.65 -5.56
CA ASP A 205 9.03 -7.00 -6.84
C ASP A 205 8.95 -5.84 -7.85
N MET A 206 10.10 -5.48 -8.41
CA MET A 206 10.30 -4.36 -9.33
C MET A 206 11.04 -4.76 -10.60
N GLY A 207 11.23 -6.06 -10.81
CA GLY A 207 11.84 -6.56 -12.02
C GLY A 207 11.08 -6.11 -13.28
N ARG A 208 11.79 -5.89 -14.39
CA ARG A 208 11.17 -5.55 -15.67
C ARG A 208 10.26 -6.70 -16.12
N GLY A 209 8.97 -6.43 -16.25
CA GLY A 209 7.95 -7.44 -16.54
C GLY A 209 7.33 -8.09 -15.30
N TRP A 210 7.83 -7.78 -14.08
CA TRP A 210 7.27 -8.23 -12.80
C TRP A 210 6.60 -7.14 -11.98
N ASN A 211 6.61 -5.89 -12.43
CA ASN A 211 6.23 -4.72 -11.64
C ASN A 211 4.90 -4.10 -12.06
N TYR A 212 3.92 -4.89 -12.48
CA TYR A 212 2.59 -4.38 -12.74
C TYR A 212 2.03 -3.66 -11.51
N SER A 213 1.69 -2.36 -11.65
CA SER A 213 1.22 -1.54 -10.55
C SER A 213 0.43 -0.33 -11.03
N TRP A 214 -0.59 0.03 -10.28
CA TRP A 214 -1.44 1.18 -10.56
C TRP A 214 -2.21 1.61 -9.30
N TYR A 215 -2.75 2.82 -9.34
CA TYR A 215 -3.68 3.29 -8.33
C TYR A 215 -4.88 4.00 -8.96
N ARG A 216 -5.98 4.06 -8.21
CA ARG A 216 -7.20 4.76 -8.60
C ARG A 216 -7.21 6.16 -8.02
N ARG A 217 -7.46 7.16 -8.87
CA ARG A 217 -7.67 8.54 -8.49
C ARG A 217 -9.07 8.75 -7.92
N ASP A 218 -9.30 9.89 -7.29
CA ASP A 218 -10.60 10.26 -6.70
C ASP A 218 -11.71 10.38 -7.75
N ASP A 219 -11.36 10.76 -8.98
CA ASP A 219 -12.28 10.80 -10.12
C ASP A 219 -12.63 9.41 -10.70
N GLY A 220 -12.11 8.34 -10.10
CA GLY A 220 -12.31 6.96 -10.53
C GLY A 220 -11.36 6.49 -11.63
N THR A 221 -10.59 7.38 -12.26
CA THR A 221 -9.61 7.00 -13.29
C THR A 221 -8.42 6.25 -12.68
N VAL A 222 -7.78 5.40 -13.50
CA VAL A 222 -6.60 4.63 -13.08
C VAL A 222 -5.33 5.29 -13.59
N LYS A 223 -4.35 5.46 -12.69
CA LYS A 223 -2.99 5.87 -13.03
C LYS A 223 -2.06 4.68 -12.94
N GLU A 224 -1.48 4.28 -14.06
CA GLU A 224 -0.42 3.27 -14.09
C GLU A 224 0.89 3.86 -13.55
N LEU A 225 1.56 3.11 -12.68
CA LEU A 225 2.88 3.45 -12.15
C LEU A 225 4.00 2.91 -13.05
N PHE A 226 3.69 1.87 -13.82
CA PHE A 226 4.54 1.29 -14.83
C PHE A 226 3.72 0.97 -16.08
N THR A 227 4.26 1.35 -17.23
CA THR A 227 3.63 1.14 -18.54
C THR A 227 3.97 -0.22 -19.16
N THR A 228 4.99 -0.91 -18.64
CA THR A 228 5.35 -2.23 -19.14
C THR A 228 4.37 -3.25 -18.60
N PRO A 229 3.69 -4.03 -19.45
CA PRO A 229 2.80 -5.09 -19.00
C PRO A 229 3.52 -6.03 -18.05
N GLY A 230 2.86 -6.38 -16.95
CA GLY A 230 3.39 -7.32 -15.95
C GLY A 230 3.33 -8.75 -16.44
N LYS A 231 4.05 -9.05 -17.53
CA LYS A 231 4.03 -10.36 -18.22
C LYS A 231 4.36 -11.52 -17.29
N TYR A 232 5.21 -11.28 -16.30
CA TYR A 232 5.73 -12.33 -15.42
C TYR A 232 5.29 -12.15 -13.96
N THR A 233 4.51 -11.13 -13.62
CA THR A 233 4.01 -10.96 -12.26
C THR A 233 2.99 -12.04 -11.97
N THR A 234 3.16 -12.73 -10.84
CA THR A 234 2.32 -13.85 -10.43
C THR A 234 1.52 -13.57 -9.18
N ASN A 235 1.80 -12.44 -8.51
CA ASN A 235 1.12 -12.07 -7.28
C ASN A 235 1.15 -10.55 -7.06
N TRP A 236 0.08 -10.02 -6.47
CA TRP A 236 -0.10 -8.59 -6.22
C TRP A 236 -0.65 -8.34 -4.82
N ILE A 237 -0.03 -7.42 -4.08
CA ILE A 237 -0.71 -6.82 -2.95
C ILE A 237 -1.73 -5.83 -3.49
N THR A 238 -2.98 -6.02 -3.08
CA THR A 238 -4.13 -5.26 -3.58
C THR A 238 -4.88 -4.66 -2.42
N PHE A 239 -5.07 -3.35 -2.48
CA PHE A 239 -5.80 -2.58 -1.48
C PHE A 239 -7.20 -2.28 -1.99
N TYR A 240 -8.20 -2.56 -1.17
CA TYR A 240 -9.62 -2.36 -1.49
C TYR A 240 -10.25 -1.36 -0.53
N ASP A 241 -11.08 -0.49 -1.09
CA ASP A 241 -12.02 0.35 -0.35
C ASP A 241 -13.43 -0.13 -0.70
N GLU A 242 -14.00 -0.92 0.18
CA GLU A 242 -15.33 -1.55 0.00
C GLU A 242 -16.47 -0.66 0.52
N GLY A 243 -16.18 0.59 0.96
CA GLY A 243 -17.17 1.55 1.46
C GLY A 243 -17.43 1.47 2.95
#